data_b3917d185ab4baea451172b713520f4e
#
_entry.id   b3917d185ab4baea451172b713520f4e
#
_cell.length_a   1.000
_cell.length_b   1.000
_cell.length_c   1.000
_cell.angle_alpha   90.00
_cell.angle_beta   90.00
_cell.angle_gamma   90.00
#
_symmetry.space_group_name_H-M   'P 1'
#
loop_
_entity.id
_entity.type
_entity.pdbx_description
1 polymer ?
#
loop_
_entity_poly.entity_id
_entity_poly.type
_entity_poly.pdbx_seq_one_letter_code
_entity_poly.pdbx_strand_id
1 'polypeptide(L)'
;MSFEFIRKLPAPSEIKAQYPVPEHLVHLKAERDAMISDVFTGKSDKFLAIVGPCSADNEPALLDYVERLSKVQEKIKDKIIIIPRVYTNKPRTTGEGYKGMLHQPDPEKKPDMLHGLLAIRHMHIKAMDVSGLTAADEMLYPDNYRYLSDVLSYVAVGARSVEDQQHRLTASGMDVPCGMKNPTSGTLSVMMNSVVAAQHGHTFLYRGFEVQTTGNPLAHTILRGSQNKHGQCVPNYHYEDIMMLASLYEEKNLKNPAVIIDANHSNSNKQFKEQIRICKDVLHSRNYSDVARGLVKGLMIESYIEEGSQKIGCENHVYGKSITDPCLGWADTEKLLCDMAELV
;
A
#
# COMPACT_ATOMS: atom_id res chain seq x y z
N MET A 1 9.09 -21.57 -28.59
CA MET A 1 8.89 -20.74 -27.37
C MET A 1 7.48 -20.19 -27.41
N SER A 2 6.78 -20.17 -26.28
CA SER A 2 5.39 -19.69 -26.21
C SER A 2 5.28 -18.19 -25.86
N PHE A 3 6.39 -17.46 -25.81
CA PHE A 3 6.39 -16.00 -25.65
C PHE A 3 6.35 -15.31 -27.01
N GLU A 4 5.41 -14.38 -27.16
CA GLU A 4 5.34 -13.43 -28.27
C GLU A 4 5.75 -12.05 -27.76
N PHE A 5 6.78 -11.46 -28.36
CA PHE A 5 7.26 -10.12 -28.02
C PHE A 5 6.45 -9.08 -28.81
N ILE A 6 5.44 -8.47 -28.15
CA ILE A 6 4.52 -7.52 -28.77
C ILE A 6 5.24 -6.20 -29.10
N ARG A 7 5.95 -5.63 -28.10
CA ARG A 7 6.71 -4.38 -28.24
C ARG A 7 7.76 -4.23 -27.14
N LYS A 8 8.79 -3.45 -27.39
CA LYS A 8 9.69 -2.95 -26.35
C LYS A 8 9.00 -1.79 -25.63
N LEU A 9 8.96 -1.84 -24.28
CA LEU A 9 8.48 -0.73 -23.45
C LEU A 9 9.61 0.29 -23.21
N PRO A 10 9.30 1.60 -23.08
CA PRO A 10 10.28 2.61 -22.75
C PRO A 10 10.96 2.32 -21.40
N ALA A 11 12.22 2.70 -21.26
CA ALA A 11 12.92 2.59 -20.00
C ALA A 11 12.32 3.56 -18.95
N PRO A 12 12.41 3.26 -17.64
CA PRO A 12 11.95 4.18 -16.60
C PRO A 12 12.53 5.59 -16.70
N SER A 13 13.81 5.71 -17.06
CA SER A 13 14.47 7.01 -17.28
C SER A 13 13.84 7.82 -18.43
N GLU A 14 13.41 7.16 -19.50
CA GLU A 14 12.73 7.80 -20.63
C GLU A 14 11.35 8.34 -20.23
N ILE A 15 10.58 7.53 -19.50
CA ILE A 15 9.26 7.94 -18.99
C ILE A 15 9.39 9.08 -17.96
N LYS A 16 10.37 8.99 -17.05
CA LYS A 16 10.63 10.06 -16.06
C LYS A 16 11.08 11.37 -16.72
N ALA A 17 11.87 11.29 -17.78
CA ALA A 17 12.28 12.48 -18.55
C ALA A 17 11.12 13.09 -19.34
N GLN A 18 10.20 12.26 -19.86
CA GLN A 18 9.02 12.73 -20.57
C GLN A 18 7.97 13.35 -19.64
N TYR A 19 7.83 12.80 -18.42
CA TYR A 19 6.91 13.26 -17.39
C TYR A 19 7.68 13.51 -16.08
N PRO A 20 8.48 14.57 -16.01
CA PRO A 20 9.26 14.92 -14.82
C PRO A 20 8.33 15.31 -13.67
N VAL A 21 8.75 15.02 -12.45
CA VAL A 21 8.08 15.54 -11.25
C VAL A 21 8.38 17.03 -11.15
N PRO A 22 7.37 17.92 -11.03
CA PRO A 22 7.59 19.35 -10.78
C PRO A 22 8.44 19.59 -9.53
N GLU A 23 9.27 20.64 -9.54
CA GLU A 23 10.23 20.92 -8.47
C GLU A 23 9.57 21.06 -7.09
N HIS A 24 8.42 21.75 -7.01
CA HIS A 24 7.68 21.89 -5.75
C HIS A 24 7.18 20.54 -5.20
N LEU A 25 6.88 19.56 -6.07
CA LEU A 25 6.48 18.22 -5.64
C LEU A 25 7.67 17.36 -5.22
N VAL A 26 8.87 17.61 -5.76
CA VAL A 26 10.11 16.97 -5.27
C VAL A 26 10.38 17.39 -3.83
N HIS A 27 10.25 18.68 -3.51
CA HIS A 27 10.40 19.18 -2.14
C HIS A 27 9.32 18.63 -1.20
N LEU A 28 8.05 18.69 -1.62
CA LEU A 28 6.94 18.12 -0.89
C LEU A 28 7.18 16.64 -0.56
N LYS A 29 7.60 15.86 -1.56
CA LYS A 29 7.88 14.43 -1.34
C LYS A 29 9.00 14.22 -0.32
N ALA A 30 10.08 14.96 -0.41
CA ALA A 30 11.20 14.83 0.52
C ALA A 30 10.76 15.12 1.98
N GLU A 31 9.95 16.15 2.19
CA GLU A 31 9.38 16.48 3.51
C GLU A 31 8.45 15.36 4.02
N ARG A 32 7.56 14.86 3.14
CA ARG A 32 6.63 13.79 3.48
C ARG A 32 7.35 12.47 3.78
N ASP A 33 8.37 12.11 3.00
CA ASP A 33 9.19 10.91 3.23
C ASP A 33 9.90 10.97 4.57
N ALA A 34 10.44 12.14 4.95
CA ALA A 34 11.05 12.34 6.26
C ALA A 34 10.03 12.15 7.39
N MET A 35 8.84 12.79 7.29
CA MET A 35 7.78 12.64 8.30
C MET A 35 7.32 11.20 8.45
N ILE A 36 7.14 10.47 7.35
CA ILE A 36 6.74 9.05 7.38
C ILE A 36 7.85 8.19 7.97
N SER A 37 9.10 8.40 7.59
CA SER A 37 10.26 7.69 8.12
C SER A 37 10.44 7.91 9.63
N ASP A 38 10.15 9.11 10.13
CA ASP A 38 10.22 9.43 11.55
C ASP A 38 9.22 8.62 12.40
N VAL A 39 8.05 8.28 11.84
CA VAL A 39 7.10 7.37 12.50
C VAL A 39 7.68 5.95 12.60
N PHE A 40 8.28 5.43 11.53
CA PHE A 40 8.86 4.09 11.54
C PHE A 40 10.10 3.99 12.44
N THR A 41 10.89 5.05 12.51
CA THR A 41 12.11 5.09 13.35
C THR A 41 11.84 5.47 14.81
N GLY A 42 10.57 5.75 15.18
CA GLY A 42 10.20 6.14 16.54
C GLY A 42 10.59 7.56 16.94
N LYS A 43 10.95 8.41 16.00
CA LYS A 43 11.22 9.84 16.23
C LYS A 43 9.93 10.67 16.28
N SER A 44 8.83 10.13 15.78
CA SER A 44 7.51 10.75 15.80
C SER A 44 6.48 9.76 16.34
N ASP A 45 5.62 10.23 17.23
CA ASP A 45 4.50 9.46 17.80
C ASP A 45 3.25 9.52 16.92
N LYS A 46 3.30 10.20 15.76
CA LYS A 46 2.19 10.26 14.83
C LYS A 46 1.85 8.86 14.32
N PHE A 47 0.59 8.70 13.93
CA PHE A 47 0.05 7.45 13.42
C PHE A 47 -0.16 7.54 11.91
N LEU A 48 -0.02 6.42 11.18
CA LEU A 48 -0.19 6.38 9.73
C LEU A 48 -1.60 5.87 9.37
N ALA A 49 -2.28 6.59 8.51
CA ALA A 49 -3.52 6.12 7.88
C ALA A 49 -3.26 5.94 6.37
N ILE A 50 -3.08 4.68 5.92
CA ILE A 50 -2.92 4.34 4.51
C ILE A 50 -4.31 4.04 3.96
N VAL A 51 -4.94 5.01 3.30
CA VAL A 51 -6.36 4.96 2.98
C VAL A 51 -6.67 5.32 1.53
N GLY A 52 -7.54 4.55 0.88
CA GLY A 52 -7.97 4.78 -0.49
C GLY A 52 -8.57 3.54 -1.15
N PRO A 53 -8.94 3.63 -2.43
CA PRO A 53 -9.65 2.57 -3.11
C PRO A 53 -8.85 1.27 -3.18
N CYS A 54 -9.57 0.17 -3.34
CA CYS A 54 -8.97 -1.14 -3.59
C CYS A 54 -8.12 -1.14 -4.87
N SER A 55 -8.58 -0.42 -5.90
CA SER A 55 -7.85 -0.14 -7.14
C SER A 55 -8.10 1.29 -7.59
N ALA A 56 -7.05 1.99 -7.99
CA ALA A 56 -7.14 3.30 -8.65
C ALA A 56 -7.45 3.06 -10.14
N ASP A 57 -8.72 3.08 -10.50
CA ASP A 57 -9.22 2.73 -11.83
C ASP A 57 -9.68 3.93 -12.65
N ASN A 58 -10.04 5.03 -11.98
CA ASN A 58 -10.60 6.24 -12.59
C ASN A 58 -9.88 7.48 -12.07
N GLU A 59 -9.11 8.15 -12.93
CA GLU A 59 -8.31 9.31 -12.54
C GLU A 59 -9.17 10.44 -11.95
N PRO A 60 -10.26 10.93 -12.59
CA PRO A 60 -11.09 12.01 -12.01
C PRO A 60 -11.63 11.67 -10.62
N ALA A 61 -12.15 10.47 -10.42
CA ALA A 61 -12.69 10.06 -9.13
C ALA A 61 -11.60 9.91 -8.06
N LEU A 62 -10.41 9.45 -8.45
CA LEU A 62 -9.28 9.39 -7.53
C LEU A 62 -8.83 10.78 -7.11
N LEU A 63 -8.71 11.72 -8.04
CA LEU A 63 -8.29 13.10 -7.74
C LEU A 63 -9.30 13.80 -6.81
N ASP A 64 -10.62 13.66 -7.04
CA ASP A 64 -11.66 14.13 -6.11
C ASP A 64 -11.47 13.49 -4.72
N TYR A 65 -11.24 12.18 -4.66
CA TYR A 65 -11.06 11.47 -3.40
C TYR A 65 -9.83 11.96 -2.61
N VAL A 66 -8.67 12.11 -3.26
CA VAL A 66 -7.46 12.57 -2.55
C VAL A 66 -7.52 14.05 -2.15
N GLU A 67 -8.25 14.88 -2.90
CA GLU A 67 -8.54 16.25 -2.50
C GLU A 67 -9.40 16.31 -1.22
N ARG A 68 -10.37 15.40 -1.08
CA ARG A 68 -11.14 15.26 0.16
C ARG A 68 -10.24 14.81 1.32
N LEU A 69 -9.34 13.84 1.08
CA LEU A 69 -8.36 13.40 2.08
C LEU A 69 -7.44 14.54 2.54
N SER A 70 -7.02 15.41 1.65
CA SER A 70 -6.20 16.59 1.99
C SER A 70 -6.92 17.49 3.00
N LYS A 71 -8.22 17.74 2.82
CA LYS A 71 -9.03 18.53 3.75
C LYS A 71 -9.15 17.87 5.14
N VAL A 72 -9.21 16.55 5.18
CA VAL A 72 -9.19 15.79 6.46
C VAL A 72 -7.80 15.84 7.09
N GLN A 73 -6.73 15.68 6.27
CA GLN A 73 -5.35 15.74 6.76
C GLN A 73 -5.07 17.05 7.51
N GLU A 74 -5.56 18.19 7.02
CA GLU A 74 -5.38 19.47 7.71
C GLU A 74 -6.01 19.49 9.10
N LYS A 75 -7.13 18.79 9.30
CA LYS A 75 -7.83 18.71 10.59
C LYS A 75 -7.08 17.82 11.61
N ILE A 76 -6.37 16.79 11.14
CA ILE A 76 -5.79 15.73 11.99
C ILE A 76 -4.26 15.61 11.90
N LYS A 77 -3.60 16.56 11.22
CA LYS A 77 -2.15 16.52 10.91
C LYS A 77 -1.23 16.44 12.12
N ASP A 78 -1.70 16.88 13.28
CA ASP A 78 -0.91 16.83 14.52
C ASP A 78 -0.81 15.39 15.08
N LYS A 79 -1.74 14.52 14.72
CA LYS A 79 -1.88 13.15 15.21
C LYS A 79 -1.65 12.07 14.14
N ILE A 80 -2.17 12.31 12.94
CA ILE A 80 -2.19 11.32 11.87
C ILE A 80 -1.55 11.87 10.60
N ILE A 81 -0.74 11.03 9.94
CA ILE A 81 -0.26 11.26 8.59
C ILE A 81 -1.06 10.37 7.64
N ILE A 82 -1.85 10.98 6.76
CA ILE A 82 -2.58 10.27 5.72
C ILE A 82 -1.63 9.96 4.55
N ILE A 83 -1.65 8.71 4.08
CA ILE A 83 -0.98 8.25 2.88
C ILE A 83 -2.06 7.69 1.95
N PRO A 84 -2.43 8.39 0.87
CA PRO A 84 -3.41 7.88 -0.09
C PRO A 84 -2.98 6.54 -0.70
N ARG A 85 -3.89 5.58 -0.75
CA ARG A 85 -3.72 4.35 -1.54
C ARG A 85 -4.04 4.67 -2.99
N VAL A 86 -3.03 4.77 -3.83
CA VAL A 86 -3.14 4.91 -5.28
C VAL A 86 -2.66 3.60 -5.90
N TYR A 87 -3.40 2.51 -5.65
CA TYR A 87 -3.03 1.17 -6.07
C TYR A 87 -3.36 0.97 -7.55
N THR A 88 -2.31 1.03 -8.37
CA THR A 88 -2.40 0.96 -9.83
C THR A 88 -2.29 -0.46 -10.39
N ASN A 89 -2.07 -1.43 -9.51
CA ASN A 89 -1.98 -2.85 -9.84
C ASN A 89 -2.97 -3.68 -9.02
N LYS A 90 -3.51 -4.73 -9.62
CA LYS A 90 -4.38 -5.69 -8.92
C LYS A 90 -3.92 -7.12 -9.19
N PRO A 91 -3.27 -7.78 -8.21
CA PRO A 91 -2.91 -9.20 -8.34
C PRO A 91 -4.17 -10.07 -8.46
N ARG A 92 -4.17 -11.00 -9.42
CA ARG A 92 -5.27 -11.94 -9.63
C ARG A 92 -4.78 -13.38 -9.55
N THR A 93 -5.37 -14.16 -8.66
CA THR A 93 -4.97 -15.57 -8.44
C THR A 93 -5.16 -16.44 -9.68
N THR A 94 -6.28 -16.24 -10.39
CA THR A 94 -6.60 -16.99 -11.62
C THR A 94 -6.20 -16.26 -12.90
N GLY A 95 -5.72 -15.02 -12.79
CA GLY A 95 -5.40 -14.18 -13.95
C GLY A 95 -6.60 -13.51 -14.62
N GLU A 96 -7.82 -13.74 -14.11
CA GLU A 96 -9.06 -13.15 -14.63
C GLU A 96 -9.43 -11.84 -13.94
N GLY A 97 -10.22 -10.99 -14.63
CA GLY A 97 -10.73 -9.71 -14.15
C GLY A 97 -9.75 -8.55 -14.31
N TYR A 98 -10.13 -7.38 -13.82
CA TYR A 98 -9.33 -6.15 -13.91
C TYR A 98 -8.00 -6.29 -13.18
N LYS A 99 -6.91 -6.01 -13.89
CA LYS A 99 -5.52 -6.20 -13.41
C LYS A 99 -4.86 -4.90 -12.94
N GLY A 100 -5.61 -3.82 -12.89
CA GLY A 100 -5.12 -2.49 -12.52
C GLY A 100 -4.80 -1.61 -13.73
N MET A 101 -4.66 -0.32 -13.46
CA MET A 101 -4.42 0.71 -14.48
C MET A 101 -3.13 0.47 -15.29
N LEU A 102 -2.09 -0.11 -14.69
CA LEU A 102 -0.88 -0.47 -15.43
C LEU A 102 -1.16 -1.38 -16.63
N HIS A 103 -2.08 -2.32 -16.50
CA HIS A 103 -2.45 -3.25 -17.58
C HIS A 103 -3.56 -2.71 -18.45
N GLN A 104 -4.55 -2.07 -17.83
CA GLN A 104 -5.79 -1.61 -18.45
C GLN A 104 -6.10 -0.19 -17.94
N PRO A 105 -5.48 0.85 -18.53
CA PRO A 105 -5.78 2.24 -18.17
C PRO A 105 -7.25 2.60 -18.40
N ASP A 106 -7.91 1.91 -19.32
CA ASP A 106 -9.36 1.92 -19.50
C ASP A 106 -9.88 0.51 -19.17
N PRO A 107 -10.63 0.33 -18.08
CA PRO A 107 -11.11 -0.98 -17.63
C PRO A 107 -11.99 -1.73 -18.65
N GLU A 108 -12.62 -1.00 -19.59
CA GLU A 108 -13.50 -1.57 -20.61
C GLU A 108 -12.77 -1.98 -21.90
N LYS A 109 -11.50 -1.58 -22.05
CA LYS A 109 -10.69 -1.87 -23.23
C LYS A 109 -9.72 -3.03 -23.01
N LYS A 110 -9.12 -3.47 -24.11
CA LYS A 110 -8.04 -4.47 -24.08
C LYS A 110 -6.81 -3.92 -23.33
N PRO A 111 -5.98 -4.82 -22.75
CA PRO A 111 -4.74 -4.42 -22.09
C PRO A 111 -3.82 -3.59 -23.00
N ASP A 112 -3.27 -2.50 -22.46
CA ASP A 112 -2.27 -1.65 -23.09
C ASP A 112 -1.22 -1.17 -22.07
N MET A 113 -0.14 -1.95 -21.93
CA MET A 113 0.91 -1.70 -20.97
C MET A 113 1.65 -0.38 -21.20
N LEU A 114 1.78 0.08 -22.45
CA LEU A 114 2.47 1.35 -22.74
C LEU A 114 1.68 2.53 -22.21
N HIS A 115 0.41 2.63 -22.58
CA HIS A 115 -0.46 3.69 -22.03
C HIS A 115 -0.69 3.51 -20.51
N GLY A 116 -0.68 2.28 -20.02
CA GLY A 116 -0.73 1.99 -18.58
C GLY A 116 0.45 2.59 -17.81
N LEU A 117 1.69 2.46 -18.31
CA LEU A 117 2.87 3.07 -17.69
C LEU A 117 2.77 4.61 -17.61
N LEU A 118 2.26 5.23 -18.67
CA LEU A 118 2.03 6.68 -18.70
C LEU A 118 0.93 7.09 -17.72
N ALA A 119 -0.19 6.35 -17.73
CA ALA A 119 -1.36 6.64 -16.90
C ALA A 119 -1.04 6.55 -15.39
N ILE A 120 -0.34 5.50 -14.95
CA ILE A 120 0.00 5.35 -13.52
C ILE A 120 0.93 6.48 -13.04
N ARG A 121 1.92 6.86 -13.85
CA ARG A 121 2.82 7.97 -13.50
C ARG A 121 2.06 9.30 -13.43
N HIS A 122 1.24 9.60 -14.43
CA HIS A 122 0.41 10.80 -14.48
C HIS A 122 -0.51 10.89 -13.27
N MET A 123 -1.21 9.80 -12.95
CA MET A 123 -2.12 9.72 -11.81
C MET A 123 -1.40 10.02 -10.49
N HIS A 124 -0.22 9.43 -10.25
CA HIS A 124 0.55 9.69 -9.03
C HIS A 124 1.01 11.14 -8.92
N ILE A 125 1.53 11.73 -10.01
CA ILE A 125 1.97 13.14 -10.02
C ILE A 125 0.77 14.05 -9.75
N LYS A 126 -0.36 13.86 -10.46
CA LYS A 126 -1.55 14.68 -10.27
C LYS A 126 -2.17 14.52 -8.88
N ALA A 127 -2.23 13.29 -8.36
CA ALA A 127 -2.74 13.03 -7.01
C ALA A 127 -1.92 13.79 -5.95
N MET A 128 -0.60 13.81 -6.10
CA MET A 128 0.29 14.56 -5.21
C MET A 128 0.11 16.08 -5.38
N ASP A 129 -0.06 16.56 -6.61
CA ASP A 129 -0.22 17.98 -6.92
C ASP A 129 -1.53 18.56 -6.35
N VAL A 130 -2.66 17.87 -6.54
CA VAL A 130 -3.95 18.37 -6.06
C VAL A 130 -4.16 18.22 -4.56
N SER A 131 -3.48 17.26 -3.92
CA SER A 131 -3.72 16.94 -2.51
C SER A 131 -2.61 17.40 -1.54
N GLY A 132 -1.40 17.62 -2.02
CA GLY A 132 -0.24 17.78 -1.15
C GLY A 132 0.12 16.52 -0.36
N LEU A 133 -0.41 15.34 -0.76
CA LEU A 133 -0.18 14.06 -0.09
C LEU A 133 0.59 13.12 -1.01
N THR A 134 1.61 12.47 -0.47
CA THR A 134 2.36 11.43 -1.19
C THR A 134 1.72 10.06 -0.99
N ALA A 135 1.75 9.22 -2.04
CA ALA A 135 0.92 8.03 -2.11
C ALA A 135 1.66 6.72 -1.81
N ALA A 136 0.86 5.69 -1.55
CA ALA A 136 1.24 4.29 -1.51
C ALA A 136 0.78 3.55 -2.77
N ASP A 137 1.59 2.61 -3.26
CA ASP A 137 1.18 1.64 -4.28
C ASP A 137 1.65 0.22 -3.93
N GLU A 138 1.03 -0.80 -4.53
CA GLU A 138 1.45 -2.20 -4.39
C GLU A 138 2.41 -2.58 -5.52
N MET A 139 3.60 -3.05 -5.16
CA MET A 139 4.58 -3.56 -6.11
C MET A 139 4.17 -4.95 -6.62
N LEU A 140 3.36 -4.99 -7.69
CA LEU A 140 3.00 -6.25 -8.34
C LEU A 140 4.18 -6.86 -9.09
N TYR A 141 4.93 -6.01 -9.80
CA TYR A 141 6.18 -6.36 -10.46
C TYR A 141 7.32 -5.53 -9.84
N PRO A 142 8.50 -6.11 -9.58
CA PRO A 142 9.67 -5.35 -9.16
C PRO A 142 10.01 -4.21 -10.14
N ASP A 143 9.70 -4.39 -11.41
CA ASP A 143 9.97 -3.43 -12.47
C ASP A 143 9.09 -2.19 -12.44
N ASN A 144 7.81 -2.29 -12.02
CA ASN A 144 6.92 -1.12 -12.05
C ASN A 144 7.30 -0.05 -11.01
N TYR A 145 7.86 -0.44 -9.87
CA TYR A 145 8.37 0.50 -8.87
C TYR A 145 9.34 1.53 -9.47
N ARG A 146 10.18 1.14 -10.42
CA ARG A 146 11.17 2.04 -11.05
C ARG A 146 10.55 3.22 -11.81
N TYR A 147 9.36 3.04 -12.35
CA TYR A 147 8.62 4.12 -13.03
C TYR A 147 7.99 5.11 -12.05
N LEU A 148 7.87 4.74 -10.79
CA LEU A 148 7.17 5.46 -9.72
C LEU A 148 8.05 5.80 -8.51
N SER A 149 9.33 5.38 -8.49
CA SER A 149 10.20 5.52 -7.31
C SER A 149 10.40 6.96 -6.83
N ASP A 150 10.22 7.94 -7.71
CA ASP A 150 10.32 9.36 -7.42
C ASP A 150 8.98 10.03 -7.04
N VAL A 151 7.90 9.26 -6.92
CA VAL A 151 6.56 9.75 -6.54
C VAL A 151 5.92 8.97 -5.39
N LEU A 152 6.43 7.78 -5.06
CA LEU A 152 5.90 6.95 -3.97
C LEU A 152 6.63 7.23 -2.66
N SER A 153 5.88 7.32 -1.56
CA SER A 153 6.41 7.40 -0.19
C SER A 153 6.17 6.13 0.64
N TYR A 154 5.44 5.18 0.09
CA TYR A 154 5.18 3.89 0.71
C TYR A 154 4.95 2.82 -0.37
N VAL A 155 5.51 1.64 -0.15
CA VAL A 155 5.31 0.50 -1.05
C VAL A 155 4.81 -0.70 -0.26
N ALA A 156 3.81 -1.42 -0.80
CA ALA A 156 3.38 -2.69 -0.25
C ALA A 156 3.81 -3.85 -1.16
N VAL A 157 4.29 -4.93 -0.55
CA VAL A 157 4.46 -6.23 -1.22
C VAL A 157 3.27 -7.11 -0.87
N GLY A 158 2.53 -7.51 -1.89
CA GLY A 158 1.28 -8.25 -1.74
C GLY A 158 1.46 -9.66 -1.19
N ALA A 159 0.37 -10.21 -0.63
CA ALA A 159 0.36 -11.54 -0.02
C ALA A 159 0.73 -12.70 -0.97
N ARG A 160 0.61 -12.50 -2.28
CA ARG A 160 1.00 -13.49 -3.30
C ARG A 160 2.43 -13.31 -3.79
N SER A 161 3.05 -12.18 -3.50
CA SER A 161 4.40 -11.80 -3.95
C SER A 161 5.43 -11.86 -2.83
N VAL A 162 5.02 -11.93 -1.57
CA VAL A 162 5.91 -11.86 -0.40
C VAL A 162 6.93 -13.01 -0.31
N GLU A 163 6.68 -14.13 -0.98
CA GLU A 163 7.61 -15.27 -1.05
C GLU A 163 8.59 -15.15 -2.23
N ASP A 164 8.29 -14.27 -3.19
CA ASP A 164 9.12 -14.11 -4.38
C ASP A 164 10.44 -13.42 -4.06
N GLN A 165 11.54 -14.04 -4.52
CA GLN A 165 12.90 -13.57 -4.23
C GLN A 165 13.17 -12.19 -4.82
N GLN A 166 12.70 -11.90 -6.04
CA GLN A 166 12.95 -10.61 -6.69
C GLN A 166 12.27 -9.46 -5.95
N HIS A 167 11.05 -9.68 -5.40
CA HIS A 167 10.37 -8.67 -4.58
C HIS A 167 11.15 -8.35 -3.31
N ARG A 168 11.66 -9.38 -2.60
CA ARG A 168 12.47 -9.20 -1.38
C ARG A 168 13.76 -8.45 -1.66
N LEU A 169 14.49 -8.84 -2.72
CA LEU A 169 15.74 -8.20 -3.12
C LEU A 169 15.50 -6.76 -3.60
N THR A 170 14.45 -6.50 -4.37
CA THR A 170 14.09 -5.14 -4.78
C THR A 170 13.75 -4.27 -3.57
N ALA A 171 12.98 -4.80 -2.61
CA ALA A 171 12.65 -4.08 -1.38
C ALA A 171 13.88 -3.67 -0.56
N SER A 172 14.97 -4.46 -0.61
CA SER A 172 16.24 -4.15 0.07
C SER A 172 16.97 -2.93 -0.50
N GLY A 173 16.61 -2.50 -1.71
CA GLY A 173 17.19 -1.33 -2.38
C GLY A 173 16.25 -0.13 -2.44
N MET A 174 15.14 -0.12 -1.69
CA MET A 174 14.23 1.02 -1.62
C MET A 174 14.61 2.00 -0.51
N ASP A 175 14.41 3.28 -0.79
CA ASP A 175 14.66 4.38 0.17
C ASP A 175 13.39 4.80 0.94
N VAL A 176 12.26 4.12 0.70
CA VAL A 176 10.96 4.39 1.34
C VAL A 176 10.48 3.18 2.12
N PRO A 177 9.59 3.35 3.11
CA PRO A 177 8.98 2.24 3.84
C PRO A 177 8.36 1.20 2.90
N CYS A 178 8.69 -0.08 3.14
CA CYS A 178 8.19 -1.20 2.36
C CYS A 178 7.52 -2.23 3.28
N GLY A 179 6.19 -2.35 3.16
CA GLY A 179 5.38 -3.25 3.97
C GLY A 179 5.23 -4.63 3.33
N MET A 180 5.65 -5.68 4.05
CA MET A 180 5.51 -7.08 3.65
C MET A 180 4.21 -7.64 4.19
N LYS A 181 3.21 -7.91 3.32
CA LYS A 181 1.95 -8.56 3.75
C LYS A 181 2.20 -10.03 4.12
N ASN A 182 1.58 -10.52 5.19
CA ASN A 182 1.59 -11.96 5.41
C ASN A 182 0.93 -12.67 4.22
N PRO A 183 1.44 -13.88 3.84
CA PRO A 183 0.86 -14.65 2.74
C PRO A 183 -0.60 -15.03 3.03
N THR A 184 -1.33 -15.42 2.00
CA THR A 184 -2.76 -15.80 2.13
C THR A 184 -2.97 -16.95 3.09
N SER A 185 -1.98 -17.85 3.26
CA SER A 185 -1.96 -18.92 4.25
C SER A 185 -1.86 -18.44 5.70
N GLY A 186 -1.43 -17.21 5.93
CA GLY A 186 -1.23 -16.65 7.28
C GLY A 186 0.12 -16.96 7.92
N THR A 187 1.04 -17.60 7.22
CA THR A 187 2.33 -18.04 7.78
C THR A 187 3.22 -16.83 8.13
N LEU A 188 3.28 -16.48 9.41
CA LEU A 188 4.04 -15.31 9.88
C LEU A 188 5.55 -15.45 9.66
N SER A 189 6.12 -16.67 9.77
CA SER A 189 7.54 -16.89 9.52
C SER A 189 7.96 -16.53 8.10
N VAL A 190 7.11 -16.75 7.10
CA VAL A 190 7.34 -16.35 5.71
C VAL A 190 7.41 -14.83 5.59
N MET A 191 6.45 -14.12 6.21
CA MET A 191 6.42 -12.67 6.25
C MET A 191 7.68 -12.11 6.95
N MET A 192 8.04 -12.65 8.11
CA MET A 192 9.22 -12.23 8.86
C MET A 192 10.52 -12.47 8.08
N ASN A 193 10.65 -13.61 7.38
CA ASN A 193 11.79 -13.88 6.51
C ASN A 193 11.88 -12.86 5.36
N SER A 194 10.75 -12.37 4.87
CA SER A 194 10.71 -11.33 3.83
C SER A 194 11.21 -9.99 4.37
N VAL A 195 10.85 -9.63 5.60
CA VAL A 195 11.38 -8.41 6.27
C VAL A 195 12.88 -8.56 6.53
N VAL A 196 13.32 -9.73 7.03
CA VAL A 196 14.76 -10.02 7.22
C VAL A 196 15.51 -9.81 5.90
N ALA A 197 15.06 -10.43 4.81
CA ALA A 197 15.70 -10.30 3.52
C ALA A 197 15.71 -8.82 3.03
N ALA A 198 14.60 -8.10 3.18
CA ALA A 198 14.52 -6.70 2.77
C ALA A 198 15.41 -5.77 3.61
N GLN A 199 15.66 -6.09 4.89
CA GLN A 199 16.56 -5.29 5.75
C GLN A 199 18.04 -5.58 5.54
N HIS A 200 18.41 -6.67 4.81
CA HIS A 200 19.79 -6.99 4.50
C HIS A 200 20.20 -6.51 3.11
N GLY A 201 21.50 -6.24 2.94
CA GLY A 201 22.10 -5.95 1.64
C GLY A 201 22.31 -7.21 0.83
N HIS A 202 22.15 -7.11 -0.49
CA HIS A 202 22.28 -8.23 -1.42
C HIS A 202 23.01 -7.82 -2.68
N THR A 203 23.75 -8.78 -3.27
CA THR A 203 24.28 -8.68 -4.63
C THR A 203 23.47 -9.60 -5.53
N PHE A 204 22.87 -9.08 -6.60
CA PHE A 204 22.02 -9.86 -7.48
C PHE A 204 21.92 -9.28 -8.90
N LEU A 205 21.39 -10.10 -9.81
CA LEU A 205 21.11 -9.68 -11.17
C LEU A 205 19.84 -8.82 -11.23
N TYR A 206 19.99 -7.57 -11.66
CA TYR A 206 18.87 -6.65 -11.82
C TYR A 206 18.95 -5.97 -13.18
N ARG A 207 18.06 -6.37 -14.11
CA ARG A 207 17.96 -5.83 -15.48
C ARG A 207 19.26 -5.88 -16.29
N GLY A 208 19.98 -6.97 -16.22
CA GLY A 208 21.23 -7.17 -16.94
C GLY A 208 22.44 -6.52 -16.29
N PHE A 209 22.28 -5.96 -15.08
CA PHE A 209 23.36 -5.44 -14.25
C PHE A 209 23.54 -6.30 -13.00
N GLU A 210 24.78 -6.47 -12.56
CA GLU A 210 25.06 -6.86 -11.20
C GLU A 210 24.89 -5.62 -10.32
N VAL A 211 24.02 -5.72 -9.31
CA VAL A 211 23.72 -4.60 -8.39
C VAL A 211 23.98 -5.05 -6.95
N GLN A 212 24.32 -4.09 -6.11
CA GLN A 212 24.41 -4.28 -4.66
C GLN A 212 23.46 -3.33 -3.96
N THR A 213 22.65 -3.85 -3.02
CA THR A 213 21.81 -3.07 -2.13
C THR A 213 22.40 -2.99 -0.73
N THR A 214 21.94 -2.04 0.07
CA THR A 214 22.40 -1.82 1.46
C THR A 214 21.45 -2.38 2.51
N GLY A 215 20.26 -2.81 2.09
CA GLY A 215 19.14 -3.14 2.97
C GLY A 215 18.28 -1.93 3.29
N ASN A 216 16.97 -2.16 3.41
CA ASN A 216 15.97 -1.16 3.74
C ASN A 216 15.58 -1.26 5.23
N PRO A 217 16.09 -0.41 6.12
CA PRO A 217 15.79 -0.48 7.55
C PRO A 217 14.32 -0.13 7.89
N LEU A 218 13.54 0.37 6.93
CA LEU A 218 12.12 0.70 7.06
C LEU A 218 11.21 -0.41 6.50
N ALA A 219 11.78 -1.55 6.06
CA ALA A 219 11.00 -2.72 5.70
C ALA A 219 10.33 -3.29 6.96
N HIS A 220 9.01 -3.53 6.87
CA HIS A 220 8.17 -3.89 8.02
C HIS A 220 7.04 -4.83 7.60
N THR A 221 6.23 -5.25 8.56
CA THR A 221 5.14 -6.21 8.36
C THR A 221 3.80 -5.53 8.11
N ILE A 222 2.93 -6.22 7.33
CA ILE A 222 1.50 -5.88 7.21
C ILE A 222 0.68 -7.12 7.56
N LEU A 223 -0.17 -7.03 8.59
CA LEU A 223 -1.11 -8.07 8.94
C LEU A 223 -2.44 -7.84 8.23
N ARG A 224 -2.85 -8.83 7.40
CA ARG A 224 -4.06 -8.73 6.55
C ARG A 224 -5.08 -9.86 6.79
N GLY A 225 -4.90 -10.66 7.86
CA GLY A 225 -5.61 -11.91 8.07
C GLY A 225 -5.16 -13.00 7.10
N SER A 226 -5.76 -14.16 7.21
CA SER A 226 -5.43 -15.35 6.43
C SER A 226 -6.67 -16.10 5.98
N GLN A 227 -6.48 -17.12 5.14
CA GLN A 227 -7.50 -18.11 4.83
C GLN A 227 -6.97 -19.48 5.22
N ASN A 228 -7.77 -20.22 6.00
CA ASN A 228 -7.45 -21.59 6.35
C ASN A 228 -7.68 -22.55 5.15
N LYS A 229 -7.32 -23.82 5.32
CA LYS A 229 -7.48 -24.86 4.28
C LYS A 229 -8.92 -25.07 3.78
N HIS A 230 -9.91 -24.58 4.50
CA HIS A 230 -11.32 -24.62 4.13
C HIS A 230 -11.83 -23.32 3.49
N GLY A 231 -10.94 -22.34 3.25
CA GLY A 231 -11.29 -21.04 2.67
C GLY A 231 -11.92 -20.05 3.64
N GLN A 232 -11.98 -20.36 4.94
CA GLN A 232 -12.50 -19.46 5.96
C GLN A 232 -11.45 -18.40 6.30
N CYS A 233 -11.89 -17.15 6.44
CA CYS A 233 -11.03 -16.05 6.87
C CYS A 233 -10.71 -16.20 8.37
N VAL A 234 -9.45 -15.99 8.71
CA VAL A 234 -8.93 -15.96 10.08
C VAL A 234 -8.26 -14.60 10.28
N PRO A 235 -8.83 -13.74 11.13
CA PRO A 235 -8.21 -12.44 11.45
C PRO A 235 -6.87 -12.61 12.18
N ASN A 236 -6.00 -11.59 12.08
CA ASN A 236 -4.72 -11.53 12.80
C ASN A 236 -4.36 -10.10 13.24
N TYR A 237 -5.36 -9.35 13.74
CA TYR A 237 -5.19 -7.98 14.24
C TYR A 237 -5.41 -7.83 15.75
N HIS A 238 -5.74 -8.94 16.45
CA HIS A 238 -6.01 -8.91 17.87
C HIS A 238 -4.75 -8.63 18.70
N TYR A 239 -4.94 -8.28 19.95
CA TYR A 239 -3.85 -7.99 20.87
C TYR A 239 -2.80 -9.10 20.90
N GLU A 240 -3.24 -10.35 20.95
CA GLU A 240 -2.38 -11.54 21.01
C GLU A 240 -1.54 -11.70 19.73
N ASP A 241 -2.12 -11.39 18.57
CA ASP A 241 -1.41 -11.44 17.29
C ASP A 241 -0.30 -10.37 17.25
N ILE A 242 -0.60 -9.17 17.77
CA ILE A 242 0.36 -8.06 17.87
C ILE A 242 1.50 -8.42 18.83
N MET A 243 1.20 -9.00 19.98
CA MET A 243 2.22 -9.43 20.95
C MET A 243 3.09 -10.58 20.42
N MET A 244 2.49 -11.54 19.73
CA MET A 244 3.23 -12.61 19.04
C MET A 244 4.19 -12.02 18.00
N LEU A 245 3.73 -11.03 17.22
CA LEU A 245 4.57 -10.38 16.22
C LEU A 245 5.73 -9.60 16.87
N ALA A 246 5.50 -8.93 18.01
CA ALA A 246 6.55 -8.25 18.76
C ALA A 246 7.67 -9.22 19.17
N SER A 247 7.31 -10.39 19.69
CA SER A 247 8.29 -11.43 20.04
C SER A 247 9.08 -11.95 18.83
N LEU A 248 8.44 -12.07 17.66
CA LEU A 248 9.14 -12.46 16.43
C LEU A 248 10.13 -11.39 15.94
N TYR A 249 9.82 -10.11 16.11
CA TYR A 249 10.75 -9.02 15.82
C TYR A 249 11.97 -9.05 16.75
N GLU A 250 11.75 -9.27 18.03
CA GLU A 250 12.83 -9.39 19.02
C GLU A 250 13.73 -10.60 18.74
N GLU A 251 13.13 -11.79 18.50
CA GLU A 251 13.87 -13.00 18.15
C GLU A 251 14.81 -12.80 16.96
N LYS A 252 14.36 -12.06 15.94
CA LYS A 252 15.13 -11.83 14.71
C LYS A 252 16.02 -10.59 14.77
N ASN A 253 16.00 -9.84 15.87
CA ASN A 253 16.79 -8.62 16.10
C ASN A 253 16.69 -7.65 14.91
N LEU A 254 15.47 -7.40 14.43
CA LEU A 254 15.21 -6.53 13.27
C LEU A 254 15.21 -5.05 13.67
N LYS A 255 15.61 -4.20 12.72
CA LYS A 255 15.62 -2.74 12.91
C LYS A 255 14.18 -2.20 12.81
N ASN A 256 13.90 -1.15 13.57
CA ASN A 256 12.64 -0.40 13.51
C ASN A 256 11.39 -1.30 13.48
N PRO A 257 11.16 -2.13 14.52
CA PRO A 257 9.99 -3.00 14.57
C PRO A 257 8.70 -2.21 14.30
N ALA A 258 7.93 -2.65 13.31
CA ALA A 258 6.71 -1.95 12.91
C ALA A 258 5.71 -2.90 12.24
N VAL A 259 4.43 -2.63 12.49
CA VAL A 259 3.33 -3.29 11.80
C VAL A 259 2.30 -2.27 11.34
N ILE A 260 1.82 -2.46 10.12
CA ILE A 260 0.59 -1.86 9.61
C ILE A 260 -0.50 -2.92 9.65
N ILE A 261 -1.66 -2.61 10.20
CA ILE A 261 -2.81 -3.52 10.20
C ILE A 261 -3.73 -3.17 9.03
N ASP A 262 -3.89 -4.11 8.11
CA ASP A 262 -4.86 -4.02 7.03
C ASP A 262 -6.24 -4.38 7.59
N ALA A 263 -7.09 -3.38 7.74
CA ALA A 263 -8.41 -3.53 8.37
C ALA A 263 -9.44 -4.25 7.47
N ASN A 264 -9.13 -4.45 6.19
CA ASN A 264 -10.00 -5.16 5.26
C ASN A 264 -9.52 -6.61 5.01
N HIS A 265 -9.65 -7.12 3.80
CA HIS A 265 -9.26 -8.47 3.35
C HIS A 265 -9.80 -9.58 4.29
N SER A 266 -8.91 -10.45 4.79
CA SER A 266 -9.35 -11.55 5.67
C SER A 266 -9.58 -11.09 7.12
N ASN A 267 -9.05 -9.94 7.53
CA ASN A 267 -9.33 -9.37 8.84
C ASN A 267 -10.80 -8.97 9.01
N SER A 268 -11.43 -8.46 7.95
CA SER A 268 -12.87 -8.10 7.93
C SER A 268 -13.76 -9.20 7.35
N ASN A 269 -13.20 -10.33 6.95
CA ASN A 269 -13.92 -11.33 6.13
C ASN A 269 -14.50 -10.70 4.84
N LYS A 270 -13.84 -9.67 4.29
CA LYS A 270 -14.28 -8.83 3.16
C LYS A 270 -15.60 -8.08 3.39
N GLN A 271 -16.03 -7.96 4.64
CA GLN A 271 -17.16 -7.12 5.02
C GLN A 271 -16.63 -5.70 5.28
N PHE A 272 -16.63 -4.87 4.26
CA PHE A 272 -15.93 -3.59 4.26
C PHE A 272 -16.34 -2.65 5.42
N LYS A 273 -17.56 -2.72 5.92
CA LYS A 273 -18.02 -1.91 7.07
C LYS A 273 -17.38 -2.32 8.40
N GLU A 274 -16.90 -3.57 8.51
CA GLU A 274 -16.16 -4.04 9.68
C GLU A 274 -14.82 -3.33 9.88
N GLN A 275 -14.27 -2.71 8.85
CA GLN A 275 -13.04 -1.91 8.96
C GLN A 275 -13.13 -0.86 10.07
N ILE A 276 -14.30 -0.25 10.27
CA ILE A 276 -14.52 0.78 11.29
C ILE A 276 -14.30 0.20 12.70
N ARG A 277 -14.90 -0.96 12.98
CA ARG A 277 -14.74 -1.66 14.26
C ARG A 277 -13.29 -2.11 14.45
N ILE A 278 -12.71 -2.73 13.43
CA ILE A 278 -11.33 -3.26 13.48
C ILE A 278 -10.33 -2.15 13.77
N CYS A 279 -10.46 -0.99 13.13
CA CYS A 279 -9.61 0.17 13.41
C CYS A 279 -9.67 0.58 14.89
N LYS A 280 -10.88 0.61 15.47
CA LYS A 280 -11.09 0.96 16.89
C LYS A 280 -10.50 -0.10 17.82
N ASP A 281 -10.68 -1.38 17.51
CA ASP A 281 -10.12 -2.49 18.29
C ASP A 281 -8.58 -2.46 18.29
N VAL A 282 -7.96 -2.19 17.15
CA VAL A 282 -6.50 -2.05 17.05
C VAL A 282 -5.98 -0.87 17.84
N LEU A 283 -6.66 0.29 17.77
CA LEU A 283 -6.28 1.47 18.56
C LEU A 283 -6.49 1.25 20.07
N HIS A 284 -7.53 0.52 20.46
CA HIS A 284 -7.72 0.10 21.84
C HIS A 284 -6.54 -0.77 22.34
N SER A 285 -6.16 -1.78 21.56
CA SER A 285 -5.00 -2.65 21.86
C SER A 285 -3.70 -1.84 21.95
N ARG A 286 -3.49 -0.89 21.03
CA ARG A 286 -2.34 0.03 21.02
C ARG A 286 -2.28 0.88 22.28
N ASN A 287 -3.42 1.37 22.77
CA ASN A 287 -3.49 2.21 23.97
C ASN A 287 -3.37 1.40 25.26
N TYR A 288 -3.67 0.12 25.22
CA TYR A 288 -3.56 -0.79 26.38
C TYR A 288 -2.11 -1.19 26.69
N SER A 289 -1.20 -1.22 25.72
CA SER A 289 0.15 -1.74 25.87
C SER A 289 1.19 -0.87 25.16
N ASP A 290 2.26 -0.50 25.90
CA ASP A 290 3.38 0.24 25.30
C ASP A 290 4.10 -0.54 24.21
N VAL A 291 4.17 -1.86 24.32
CA VAL A 291 4.70 -2.74 23.27
C VAL A 291 3.86 -2.63 22.01
N ALA A 292 2.53 -2.75 22.14
CA ALA A 292 1.62 -2.59 21.01
C ALA A 292 1.68 -1.16 20.44
N ARG A 293 1.79 -0.14 21.29
CA ARG A 293 1.95 1.27 20.89
C ARG A 293 3.23 1.48 20.10
N GLY A 294 4.32 0.89 20.52
CA GLY A 294 5.62 0.97 19.85
C GLY A 294 5.64 0.25 18.51
N LEU A 295 4.91 -0.87 18.40
CA LEU A 295 4.92 -1.73 17.21
C LEU A 295 3.90 -1.29 16.15
N VAL A 296 2.65 -0.97 16.53
CA VAL A 296 1.57 -0.62 15.59
C VAL A 296 1.73 0.83 15.14
N LYS A 297 2.25 1.02 13.92
CA LYS A 297 2.55 2.33 13.35
C LYS A 297 1.42 2.90 12.51
N GLY A 298 0.46 2.08 12.08
CA GLY A 298 -0.64 2.57 11.25
C GLY A 298 -1.66 1.50 10.87
N LEU A 299 -2.69 1.98 10.17
CA LEU A 299 -3.78 1.18 9.62
C LEU A 299 -3.85 1.34 8.10
N MET A 300 -4.23 0.26 7.42
CA MET A 300 -4.53 0.29 5.99
C MET A 300 -6.03 0.05 5.80
N ILE A 301 -6.69 0.98 5.09
CA ILE A 301 -8.14 1.06 4.98
C ILE A 301 -8.54 1.15 3.51
N GLU A 302 -9.46 0.30 3.06
CA GLU A 302 -10.03 0.37 1.73
C GLU A 302 -11.29 1.24 1.74
N SER A 303 -11.20 2.39 1.08
CA SER A 303 -12.21 3.44 1.04
C SER A 303 -12.25 4.13 -0.31
N TYR A 304 -13.43 4.57 -0.73
CA TYR A 304 -13.59 5.39 -1.93
C TYR A 304 -14.70 6.44 -1.71
N ILE A 305 -15.18 7.10 -2.78
CA ILE A 305 -16.23 8.11 -2.67
C ILE A 305 -17.55 7.45 -2.28
N GLU A 306 -17.93 6.39 -3.03
CA GLU A 306 -19.17 5.64 -2.81
C GLU A 306 -18.88 4.26 -2.19
N GLU A 307 -19.74 3.84 -1.26
CA GLU A 307 -19.55 2.56 -0.56
C GLU A 307 -19.80 1.34 -1.45
N GLY A 308 -19.13 0.23 -1.11
CA GLY A 308 -19.30 -1.05 -1.76
C GLY A 308 -18.47 -1.22 -3.02
N SER A 309 -18.97 -2.00 -3.96
CA SER A 309 -18.34 -2.24 -5.27
C SER A 309 -19.37 -2.40 -6.37
N GLN A 310 -18.93 -2.32 -7.62
CA GLN A 310 -19.72 -2.48 -8.83
C GLN A 310 -19.00 -3.32 -9.87
N LYS A 311 -19.71 -3.81 -10.87
CA LYS A 311 -19.13 -4.52 -12.00
C LYS A 311 -18.68 -3.52 -13.08
N ILE A 312 -17.60 -3.85 -13.79
CA ILE A 312 -17.18 -3.11 -14.99
C ILE A 312 -18.28 -3.24 -16.05
N GLY A 313 -18.58 -2.14 -16.76
CA GLY A 313 -19.57 -2.13 -17.83
C GLY A 313 -21.02 -2.30 -17.37
N CYS A 314 -21.34 -2.05 -16.08
CA CYS A 314 -22.72 -2.04 -15.63
C CYS A 314 -23.48 -0.81 -16.16
N GLU A 315 -24.77 -0.97 -16.54
CA GLU A 315 -25.59 0.10 -17.12
C GLU A 315 -25.69 1.35 -16.22
N ASN A 316 -25.64 1.18 -14.89
CA ASN A 316 -25.71 2.25 -13.91
C ASN A 316 -24.36 2.41 -13.22
N HIS A 317 -23.32 2.74 -13.98
CA HIS A 317 -22.00 2.98 -13.40
C HIS A 317 -22.01 4.18 -12.45
N VAL A 318 -21.59 3.97 -11.21
CA VAL A 318 -21.57 4.99 -10.16
C VAL A 318 -20.17 5.56 -10.04
N TYR A 319 -20.03 6.88 -10.18
CA TYR A 319 -18.78 7.60 -10.03
C TYR A 319 -18.16 7.37 -8.64
N GLY A 320 -16.88 7.07 -8.59
CA GLY A 320 -16.16 6.88 -7.32
C GLY A 320 -16.55 5.63 -6.52
N LYS A 321 -17.15 4.62 -7.17
CA LYS A 321 -17.44 3.32 -6.58
C LYS A 321 -16.43 2.27 -7.08
N SER A 322 -15.89 1.47 -6.20
CA SER A 322 -14.87 0.47 -6.53
C SER A 322 -15.33 -0.55 -7.58
N ILE A 323 -14.48 -0.86 -8.56
CA ILE A 323 -14.70 -1.93 -9.55
C ILE A 323 -14.01 -3.26 -9.14
N THR A 324 -13.44 -3.31 -7.95
CA THR A 324 -12.75 -4.48 -7.39
C THR A 324 -13.35 -4.87 -6.03
N ASP A 325 -12.57 -4.94 -4.95
CA ASP A 325 -13.14 -5.27 -3.64
C ASP A 325 -13.96 -4.08 -3.08
N PRO A 326 -15.03 -4.35 -2.30
CA PRO A 326 -15.87 -3.28 -1.76
C PRO A 326 -15.13 -2.42 -0.75
N CYS A 327 -15.39 -1.13 -0.79
CA CYS A 327 -14.75 -0.09 0.01
C CYS A 327 -15.74 0.63 0.93
N LEU A 328 -15.24 1.25 2.01
CA LEU A 328 -15.99 2.25 2.77
C LEU A 328 -16.32 3.44 1.88
N GLY A 329 -17.47 4.06 2.10
CA GLY A 329 -17.84 5.33 1.49
C GLY A 329 -17.16 6.52 2.18
N TRP A 330 -17.25 7.71 1.55
CA TRP A 330 -16.56 8.91 2.03
C TRP A 330 -17.02 9.33 3.43
N ALA A 331 -18.34 9.37 3.69
CA ALA A 331 -18.87 9.83 4.98
C ALA A 331 -18.35 9.01 6.17
N ASP A 332 -18.34 7.67 6.01
CA ASP A 332 -17.79 6.77 7.03
C ASP A 332 -16.27 6.93 7.17
N THR A 333 -15.57 7.19 6.07
CA THR A 333 -14.11 7.37 6.06
C THR A 333 -13.70 8.66 6.77
N GLU A 334 -14.31 9.80 6.44
CA GLU A 334 -14.01 11.07 7.10
C GLU A 334 -14.25 10.97 8.60
N LYS A 335 -15.40 10.40 8.99
CA LYS A 335 -15.72 10.17 10.39
C LYS A 335 -14.71 9.26 11.07
N LEU A 336 -14.35 8.13 10.44
CA LEU A 336 -13.38 7.17 10.99
C LEU A 336 -12.01 7.83 11.22
N LEU A 337 -11.51 8.59 10.24
CA LEU A 337 -10.21 9.26 10.37
C LEU A 337 -10.20 10.30 11.50
N CYS A 338 -11.29 11.05 11.70
CA CYS A 338 -11.44 11.96 12.84
C CYS A 338 -11.53 11.20 14.16
N ASP A 339 -12.36 10.14 14.25
CA ASP A 339 -12.48 9.29 15.45
C ASP A 339 -11.10 8.67 15.81
N MET A 340 -10.32 8.23 14.80
CA MET A 340 -8.98 7.70 15.03
C MET A 340 -8.02 8.73 15.60
N ALA A 341 -8.08 9.99 15.14
CA ALA A 341 -7.22 11.06 15.66
C ALA A 341 -7.51 11.39 17.13
N GLU A 342 -8.74 11.16 17.61
CA GLU A 342 -9.08 11.30 19.03
C GLU A 342 -8.52 10.14 19.88
N LEU A 343 -8.30 8.97 19.27
CA LEU A 343 -7.85 7.76 19.96
C LEU A 343 -6.33 7.54 19.93
N VAL A 344 -5.60 8.28 19.08
CA VAL A 344 -4.12 8.19 18.92
C VAL A 344 -3.39 9.07 19.96
#